data_cb231e26d163c36cbddcced431f6d5cc
#
_entry.id   cb231e26d163c36cbddcced431f6d5cc
#
_cell.length_a   1.000
_cell.length_b   1.000
_cell.length_c   1.000
_cell.angle_alpha   90.00
_cell.angle_beta   90.00
_cell.angle_gamma   90.00
#
_symmetry.space_group_name_H-M   'P 1'
#
loop_
_entity.id
_entity.type
_entity.pdbx_description
1 polymer ?
#
loop_
_entity_poly.entity_id
_entity_poly.type
_entity_poly.pdbx_seq_one_letter_code
_entity_poly.pdbx_strand_id
1 'polypeptide(L)'
;MTRIAANDPVIHVRVATGDHRQPRYNRGMSLELLFLGSGTSAGIPMIGCDCRVCRSDDPRDQRTRPSVLIRYPGNEPGTSHQFLIDTAPEMRIQVIRHAITRIDGVLITHPHADHIFGLDDLRRFNVVMQGPIDLHAEEATLQRLQSIFGYIFEPHTNLNQSFVANLVPHPIKVGTAMTLCAARWTPLRLMHGRLPILGFRVDRGRESLAYCTDASGIPPETYPLLEDLDVLIIDALRYRHHPTHFTVDQALQQIEQLRPKRAYLTHMAHDILHADLESRLPKNVFLSYDGLVVNCSGDTERQPGLLQ
;
A
#
# COMPACT_ATOMS: atom_id res chain seq x y z
N MET A 1 -48.92 9.69 -34.80
CA MET A 1 -48.53 8.37 -34.29
C MET A 1 -47.47 7.79 -35.19
N THR A 2 -46.20 7.90 -34.85
CA THR A 2 -45.11 7.27 -35.60
C THR A 2 -44.08 6.82 -34.58
N ARG A 3 -43.97 5.54 -34.37
CA ARG A 3 -42.95 4.91 -33.47
C ARG A 3 -41.58 4.97 -34.15
N ILE A 4 -40.62 5.58 -33.52
CA ILE A 4 -39.22 5.50 -33.89
C ILE A 4 -38.64 4.35 -33.09
N ALA A 5 -38.21 3.27 -33.78
CA ALA A 5 -37.46 2.18 -33.20
C ALA A 5 -36.01 2.62 -33.05
N ALA A 6 -35.52 2.62 -31.83
CA ALA A 6 -34.08 2.79 -31.54
C ALA A 6 -33.37 1.45 -31.73
N ASN A 7 -32.54 1.32 -32.76
CA ASN A 7 -31.55 0.27 -32.91
C ASN A 7 -30.23 0.80 -32.35
N ASP A 8 -29.93 0.49 -31.08
CA ASP A 8 -28.59 0.68 -30.54
C ASP A 8 -27.73 -0.52 -30.93
N PRO A 9 -26.52 -0.28 -31.50
CA PRO A 9 -25.61 -1.37 -31.79
C PRO A 9 -25.02 -1.91 -30.50
N VAL A 10 -25.33 -3.16 -30.19
CA VAL A 10 -24.67 -3.92 -29.10
C VAL A 10 -23.22 -4.12 -29.50
N ILE A 11 -22.31 -3.34 -28.88
CA ILE A 11 -20.88 -3.54 -29.03
C ILE A 11 -20.51 -4.83 -28.26
N HIS A 12 -20.39 -5.94 -28.95
CA HIS A 12 -19.80 -7.15 -28.42
C HIS A 12 -18.28 -6.96 -28.25
N VAL A 13 -17.86 -6.53 -27.06
CA VAL A 13 -16.45 -6.63 -26.67
C VAL A 13 -16.18 -8.14 -26.49
N ARG A 14 -15.48 -8.74 -27.45
CA ARG A 14 -14.89 -10.07 -27.26
C ARG A 14 -13.88 -9.96 -26.13
N VAL A 15 -14.25 -10.39 -24.94
CA VAL A 15 -13.31 -10.71 -23.88
C VAL A 15 -12.58 -11.96 -24.39
N ALA A 16 -11.30 -11.80 -24.74
CA ALA A 16 -10.43 -12.93 -24.99
C ALA A 16 -10.45 -13.78 -23.71
N THR A 17 -10.99 -15.00 -23.81
CA THR A 17 -10.87 -16.02 -22.77
C THR A 17 -9.44 -16.54 -22.77
N GLY A 18 -8.50 -15.69 -22.34
CA GLY A 18 -7.21 -16.12 -21.89
C GLY A 18 -7.41 -16.96 -20.64
N ASP A 19 -6.77 -18.12 -20.60
CA ASP A 19 -6.71 -19.01 -19.46
C ASP A 19 -6.19 -18.22 -18.24
N HIS A 20 -7.09 -17.61 -17.48
CA HIS A 20 -6.80 -16.93 -16.22
C HIS A 20 -6.48 -18.00 -15.18
N ARG A 21 -5.40 -18.73 -15.38
CA ARG A 21 -4.80 -19.50 -14.29
C ARG A 21 -4.36 -18.48 -13.25
N GLN A 22 -5.17 -18.35 -12.21
CA GLN A 22 -4.70 -17.74 -10.95
C GLN A 22 -3.33 -18.38 -10.64
N PRO A 23 -2.32 -17.59 -10.27
CA PRO A 23 -1.04 -18.15 -9.86
C PRO A 23 -1.34 -19.24 -8.83
N ARG A 24 -0.84 -20.48 -9.08
CA ARG A 24 -1.00 -21.60 -8.16
C ARG A 24 -0.27 -21.23 -6.89
N TYR A 25 -1.00 -20.76 -5.89
CA TYR A 25 -0.47 -20.51 -4.55
C TYR A 25 -0.06 -21.85 -3.95
N ASN A 26 1.25 -22.06 -3.88
CA ASN A 26 1.87 -23.31 -3.43
C ASN A 26 1.74 -23.47 -1.89
N ARG A 27 1.78 -24.72 -1.41
CA ARG A 27 1.97 -25.06 0.00
C ARG A 27 3.31 -24.47 0.48
N GLY A 28 3.27 -23.30 1.11
CA GLY A 28 4.48 -22.59 1.57
C GLY A 28 4.38 -21.07 1.47
N MET A 29 3.20 -20.52 1.17
CA MET A 29 3.02 -19.06 1.22
C MET A 29 3.34 -18.54 2.61
N SER A 30 4.23 -17.58 2.68
CA SER A 30 4.58 -16.81 3.86
C SER A 30 3.77 -15.51 3.91
N LEU A 31 3.91 -14.77 5.00
CA LEU A 31 3.51 -13.38 5.07
C LEU A 31 4.32 -12.57 4.02
N GLU A 32 3.61 -11.90 3.14
CA GLU A 32 4.16 -11.22 1.97
C GLU A 32 3.70 -9.76 1.91
N LEU A 33 4.58 -8.87 1.47
CA LEU A 33 4.27 -7.50 1.13
C LEU A 33 4.60 -7.25 -0.36
N LEU A 34 3.64 -6.71 -1.10
CA LEU A 34 3.84 -6.19 -2.46
C LEU A 34 3.81 -4.67 -2.42
N PHE A 35 4.88 -4.02 -2.88
CA PHE A 35 4.89 -2.58 -3.10
C PHE A 35 4.08 -2.23 -4.35
N LEU A 36 2.94 -1.56 -4.16
CA LEU A 36 2.13 -1.03 -5.25
C LEU A 36 2.66 0.32 -5.73
N GLY A 37 3.14 1.12 -4.78
CA GLY A 37 3.86 2.37 -5.01
C GLY A 37 4.89 2.61 -3.92
N SER A 38 6.05 3.09 -4.32
CA SER A 38 7.24 3.28 -3.45
C SER A 38 7.75 4.73 -3.39
N GLY A 39 7.08 5.63 -4.11
CA GLY A 39 7.47 7.03 -4.24
C GLY A 39 6.81 7.93 -3.22
N THR A 40 7.32 9.15 -3.15
CA THR A 40 6.78 10.26 -2.36
C THR A 40 5.52 10.86 -2.98
N SER A 41 4.89 11.79 -2.29
CA SER A 41 3.64 12.48 -2.68
C SER A 41 3.62 13.10 -4.08
N ALA A 42 4.79 13.48 -4.62
CA ALA A 42 4.91 14.00 -5.99
C ALA A 42 4.90 12.91 -7.08
N GLY A 43 5.18 11.64 -6.69
CA GLY A 43 5.49 10.58 -7.65
C GLY A 43 6.81 10.83 -8.41
N ILE A 44 7.36 9.79 -9.03
CA ILE A 44 8.53 9.91 -9.90
C ILE A 44 8.23 9.20 -11.22
N PRO A 45 8.38 9.85 -12.37
CA PRO A 45 8.85 11.23 -12.62
C PRO A 45 7.93 12.29 -12.05
N MET A 46 8.52 13.37 -11.55
CA MET A 46 7.79 14.51 -11.01
C MET A 46 7.39 15.48 -12.11
N ILE A 47 6.19 16.05 -12.05
CA ILE A 47 5.67 17.00 -13.05
C ILE A 47 6.65 18.17 -13.24
N GLY A 48 7.08 18.39 -14.50
CA GLY A 48 7.98 19.48 -14.87
C GLY A 48 9.43 19.31 -14.44
N CYS A 49 9.83 18.15 -13.91
CA CYS A 49 11.20 17.85 -13.50
C CYS A 49 11.96 17.09 -14.59
N ASP A 50 13.17 17.53 -14.89
CA ASP A 50 14.06 16.92 -15.88
C ASP A 50 15.38 16.42 -15.28
N CYS A 51 15.41 16.22 -13.96
CA CYS A 51 16.60 15.72 -13.28
C CYS A 51 16.96 14.29 -13.70
N ARG A 52 18.15 13.84 -13.32
CA ARG A 52 18.70 12.52 -13.66
C ARG A 52 17.75 11.37 -13.27
N VAL A 53 17.08 11.45 -12.12
CA VAL A 53 16.16 10.40 -11.64
C VAL A 53 14.84 10.42 -12.42
N CYS A 54 14.26 11.61 -12.66
CA CYS A 54 13.01 11.74 -13.42
C CYS A 54 13.17 11.36 -14.91
N ARG A 55 14.40 11.34 -15.43
CA ARG A 55 14.74 10.90 -16.80
C ARG A 55 15.39 9.53 -16.86
N SER A 56 15.42 8.80 -15.74
CA SER A 56 16.03 7.47 -15.68
C SER A 56 15.23 6.47 -16.51
N ASP A 57 15.93 5.63 -17.27
CA ASP A 57 15.35 4.48 -17.98
C ASP A 57 15.22 3.24 -17.07
N ASP A 58 15.78 3.29 -15.85
CA ASP A 58 15.60 2.21 -14.87
C ASP A 58 14.17 2.24 -14.32
N PRO A 59 13.36 1.20 -14.55
CA PRO A 59 11.97 1.15 -14.08
C PRO A 59 11.86 1.26 -12.55
N ARG A 60 12.92 0.98 -11.79
CA ARG A 60 12.95 1.12 -10.33
C ARG A 60 13.02 2.56 -9.87
N ASP A 61 13.33 3.50 -10.77
CA ASP A 61 13.28 4.94 -10.53
C ASP A 61 11.91 5.55 -10.88
N GLN A 62 11.00 4.77 -11.47
CA GLN A 62 9.62 5.17 -11.68
C GLN A 62 8.78 4.70 -10.49
N ARG A 63 8.38 5.66 -9.65
CA ARG A 63 7.75 5.37 -8.37
C ARG A 63 6.41 6.09 -8.28
N THR A 64 5.33 5.33 -8.26
CA THR A 64 4.00 5.86 -7.98
C THR A 64 3.84 6.13 -6.49
N ARG A 65 2.77 6.87 -6.10
CA ARG A 65 2.51 7.26 -4.71
C ARG A 65 2.29 6.05 -3.82
N PRO A 66 2.58 6.17 -2.49
CA PRO A 66 2.75 5.02 -1.62
C PRO A 66 1.45 4.22 -1.42
N SER A 67 1.55 2.94 -1.63
CA SER A 67 0.55 1.95 -1.25
C SER A 67 1.20 0.57 -1.24
N VAL A 68 0.77 -0.31 -0.36
CA VAL A 68 1.26 -1.69 -0.29
C VAL A 68 0.10 -2.67 -0.10
N LEU A 69 0.27 -3.88 -0.61
CA LEU A 69 -0.64 -4.98 -0.38
C LEU A 69 0.04 -6.03 0.51
N ILE A 70 -0.58 -6.33 1.65
CA ILE A 70 -0.15 -7.41 2.54
C ILE A 70 -0.94 -8.65 2.19
N ARG A 71 -0.24 -9.77 1.97
CA ARG A 71 -0.82 -11.07 1.68
C ARG A 71 -0.36 -12.12 2.65
N TYR A 72 -1.24 -13.06 2.97
CA TYR A 72 -0.90 -14.26 3.74
C TYR A 72 -1.89 -15.39 3.44
N PRO A 73 -1.50 -16.67 3.66
CA PRO A 73 -2.36 -17.81 3.41
C PRO A 73 -3.67 -17.73 4.16
N GLY A 74 -4.74 -18.09 3.50
CA GLY A 74 -6.02 -18.34 4.13
C GLY A 74 -6.05 -19.68 4.89
N ASN A 75 -7.19 -19.96 5.54
CA ASN A 75 -7.37 -21.20 6.28
C ASN A 75 -7.56 -22.41 5.34
N GLU A 76 -8.14 -22.19 4.16
CA GLU A 76 -8.33 -23.21 3.16
C GLU A 76 -7.16 -23.30 2.20
N PRO A 77 -6.75 -24.52 1.78
CA PRO A 77 -5.67 -24.70 0.82
C PRO A 77 -5.92 -23.92 -0.48
N GLY A 78 -4.93 -23.12 -0.90
CA GLY A 78 -5.00 -22.31 -2.12
C GLY A 78 -5.73 -20.99 -1.99
N THR A 79 -6.21 -20.62 -0.79
CA THR A 79 -6.76 -19.30 -0.50
C THR A 79 -5.71 -18.37 0.12
N SER A 80 -5.90 -17.07 -0.07
CA SER A 80 -5.07 -16.03 0.54
C SER A 80 -5.93 -14.87 1.02
N HIS A 81 -5.50 -14.24 2.08
CA HIS A 81 -6.04 -12.96 2.53
C HIS A 81 -5.17 -11.81 1.99
N GLN A 82 -5.83 -10.72 1.62
CA GLN A 82 -5.21 -9.56 0.99
C GLN A 82 -5.73 -8.26 1.62
N PHE A 83 -4.82 -7.50 2.22
CA PHE A 83 -5.14 -6.21 2.83
C PHE A 83 -4.35 -5.09 2.18
N LEU A 84 -5.04 -4.04 1.77
CA LEU A 84 -4.44 -2.86 1.19
C LEU A 84 -4.10 -1.87 2.32
N ILE A 85 -2.87 -1.35 2.35
CA ILE A 85 -2.50 -0.21 3.19
C ILE A 85 -2.36 1.00 2.28
N ASP A 86 -3.19 2.00 2.54
CA ASP A 86 -3.37 3.23 1.78
C ASP A 86 -3.91 3.04 0.35
N THR A 87 -4.66 4.02 -0.12
CA THR A 87 -5.28 4.08 -1.44
C THR A 87 -4.71 5.27 -2.21
N ALA A 88 -3.53 5.08 -2.79
CA ALA A 88 -2.86 6.12 -3.57
C ALA A 88 -3.73 6.60 -4.75
N PRO A 89 -3.51 7.83 -5.27
CA PRO A 89 -4.21 8.30 -6.47
C PRO A 89 -4.06 7.38 -7.68
N GLU A 90 -2.96 6.64 -7.79
CA GLU A 90 -2.71 5.65 -8.85
C GLU A 90 -3.24 4.26 -8.52
N MET A 91 -3.96 4.04 -7.41
CA MET A 91 -4.40 2.72 -6.95
C MET A 91 -5.03 1.89 -8.07
N ARG A 92 -5.89 2.49 -8.91
CA ARG A 92 -6.51 1.80 -10.05
C ARG A 92 -5.45 1.17 -10.98
N ILE A 93 -4.43 1.92 -11.35
CA ILE A 93 -3.35 1.43 -12.24
C ILE A 93 -2.49 0.39 -11.51
N GLN A 94 -2.19 0.64 -10.25
CA GLN A 94 -1.40 -0.26 -9.40
C GLN A 94 -2.06 -1.64 -9.28
N VAL A 95 -3.36 -1.70 -8.94
CA VAL A 95 -4.06 -2.98 -8.78
C VAL A 95 -4.27 -3.72 -10.09
N ILE A 96 -4.50 -3.00 -11.22
CA ILE A 96 -4.62 -3.61 -12.55
C ILE A 96 -3.29 -4.24 -12.97
N ARG A 97 -2.17 -3.53 -12.78
CA ARG A 97 -0.81 -4.00 -13.11
C ARG A 97 -0.48 -5.33 -12.42
N HIS A 98 -0.98 -5.53 -11.22
CA HIS A 98 -0.71 -6.73 -10.42
C HIS A 98 -1.87 -7.73 -10.40
N ALA A 99 -2.86 -7.57 -11.28
CA ALA A 99 -4.04 -8.43 -11.41
C ALA A 99 -4.77 -8.67 -10.07
N ILE A 100 -4.80 -7.65 -9.19
CA ILE A 100 -5.49 -7.72 -7.90
C ILE A 100 -6.98 -7.51 -8.15
N THR A 101 -7.78 -8.54 -7.88
CA THR A 101 -9.24 -8.53 -8.14
C THR A 101 -10.07 -8.60 -6.86
N ARG A 102 -9.44 -8.84 -5.70
CA ARG A 102 -10.10 -8.86 -4.39
C ARG A 102 -9.19 -8.31 -3.31
N ILE A 103 -9.79 -7.77 -2.25
CA ILE A 103 -9.16 -7.35 -1.01
C ILE A 103 -10.08 -7.72 0.16
N ASP A 104 -9.52 -8.10 1.30
CA ASP A 104 -10.29 -8.44 2.50
C ASP A 104 -10.50 -7.22 3.41
N GLY A 105 -9.76 -6.15 3.19
CA GLY A 105 -9.91 -4.88 3.90
C GLY A 105 -8.88 -3.85 3.48
N VAL A 106 -9.10 -2.62 3.93
CA VAL A 106 -8.22 -1.47 3.71
C VAL A 106 -7.84 -0.86 5.05
N LEU A 107 -6.57 -0.53 5.21
CA LEU A 107 -6.05 0.20 6.37
C LEU A 107 -5.48 1.54 5.89
N ILE A 108 -5.79 2.63 6.58
CA ILE A 108 -5.27 3.96 6.23
C ILE A 108 -4.32 4.45 7.31
N THR A 109 -3.12 4.86 6.89
CA THR A 109 -2.09 5.40 7.78
C THR A 109 -2.44 6.79 8.26
N HIS A 110 -2.82 7.67 7.33
CA HIS A 110 -3.19 9.06 7.61
C HIS A 110 -3.91 9.71 6.40
N PRO A 111 -4.56 10.89 6.56
CA PRO A 111 -5.46 11.42 5.54
C PRO A 111 -4.78 12.38 4.54
N HIS A 112 -3.50 12.22 4.21
CA HIS A 112 -2.90 12.98 3.12
C HIS A 112 -3.34 12.46 1.75
N ALA A 113 -3.33 13.33 0.76
CA ALA A 113 -3.88 13.08 -0.58
C ALA A 113 -3.26 11.86 -1.27
N ASP A 114 -1.95 11.68 -1.14
CA ASP A 114 -1.20 10.58 -1.73
C ASP A 114 -1.51 9.21 -1.10
N HIS A 115 -2.21 9.18 0.05
CA HIS A 115 -2.63 7.97 0.74
C HIS A 115 -4.12 7.65 0.61
N ILE A 116 -4.96 8.62 0.20
CA ILE A 116 -6.41 8.43 0.26
C ILE A 116 -7.16 8.70 -1.05
N PHE A 117 -6.58 9.39 -2.04
CA PHE A 117 -7.38 9.84 -3.20
C PHE A 117 -7.75 8.74 -4.20
N GLY A 118 -7.28 7.52 -4.03
CA GLY A 118 -7.79 6.33 -4.71
C GLY A 118 -8.99 5.66 -4.03
N LEU A 119 -9.50 6.20 -2.91
CA LEU A 119 -10.56 5.59 -2.12
C LEU A 119 -11.84 5.32 -2.94
N ASP A 120 -12.19 6.21 -3.87
CA ASP A 120 -13.37 6.04 -4.71
C ASP A 120 -13.28 4.82 -5.65
N ASP A 121 -12.09 4.46 -6.10
CA ASP A 121 -11.89 3.29 -6.96
C ASP A 121 -12.17 1.95 -6.26
N LEU A 122 -12.25 1.93 -4.92
CA LEU A 122 -12.65 0.75 -4.15
C LEU A 122 -14.04 0.24 -4.51
N ARG A 123 -14.91 1.10 -5.01
CA ARG A 123 -16.25 0.71 -5.53
C ARG A 123 -16.17 -0.43 -6.54
N ARG A 124 -15.07 -0.52 -7.31
CA ARG A 124 -14.93 -1.58 -8.29
C ARG A 124 -14.70 -2.94 -7.65
N PHE A 125 -13.99 -2.99 -6.53
CA PHE A 125 -13.87 -4.21 -5.73
C PHE A 125 -15.21 -4.63 -5.14
N ASN A 126 -16.06 -3.70 -4.67
CA ASN A 126 -17.40 -4.02 -4.19
C ASN A 126 -18.23 -4.77 -5.26
N VAL A 127 -18.13 -4.37 -6.55
CA VAL A 127 -18.82 -5.06 -7.65
C VAL A 127 -18.27 -6.46 -7.87
N VAL A 128 -16.94 -6.60 -7.91
CA VAL A 128 -16.30 -7.89 -8.19
C VAL A 128 -16.54 -8.89 -7.05
N MET A 129 -16.46 -8.41 -5.80
CA MET A 129 -16.63 -9.22 -4.60
C MET A 129 -18.08 -9.36 -4.15
N GLN A 130 -18.99 -8.55 -4.71
CA GLN A 130 -20.42 -8.49 -4.34
C GLN A 130 -20.65 -8.23 -2.84
N GLY A 131 -19.84 -7.36 -2.24
CA GLY A 131 -19.90 -7.07 -0.81
C GLY A 131 -19.24 -5.77 -0.40
N PRO A 132 -19.42 -5.36 0.85
CA PRO A 132 -18.74 -4.22 1.44
C PRO A 132 -17.25 -4.50 1.64
N ILE A 133 -16.48 -3.45 1.91
CA ILE A 133 -15.06 -3.50 2.25
C ILE A 133 -14.87 -2.86 3.62
N ASP A 134 -14.21 -3.57 4.53
CA ASP A 134 -13.83 -3.05 5.83
C ASP A 134 -12.71 -2.01 5.69
N LEU A 135 -12.90 -0.83 6.29
CA LEU A 135 -11.98 0.30 6.27
C LEU A 135 -11.51 0.62 7.69
N HIS A 136 -10.25 0.35 7.98
CA HIS A 136 -9.66 0.53 9.31
C HIS A 136 -8.77 1.78 9.34
N ALA A 137 -9.05 2.71 10.24
CA ALA A 137 -8.21 3.88 10.48
C ALA A 137 -8.46 4.45 11.88
N GLU A 138 -7.61 5.36 12.34
CA GLU A 138 -7.92 6.14 13.56
C GLU A 138 -9.19 6.97 13.36
N GLU A 139 -9.92 7.19 14.42
CA GLU A 139 -11.16 7.96 14.44
C GLU A 139 -11.02 9.32 13.73
N ALA A 140 -9.94 10.07 14.02
CA ALA A 140 -9.70 11.37 13.40
C ALA A 140 -9.47 11.24 11.87
N THR A 141 -8.84 10.17 11.42
CA THR A 141 -8.67 9.87 9.99
C THR A 141 -10.01 9.51 9.35
N LEU A 142 -10.84 8.67 9.99
CA LEU A 142 -12.17 8.34 9.49
C LEU A 142 -13.06 9.58 9.34
N GLN A 143 -13.07 10.47 10.33
CA GLN A 143 -13.79 11.75 10.28
C GLN A 143 -13.31 12.61 9.10
N ARG A 144 -12.00 12.62 8.84
CA ARG A 144 -11.44 13.36 7.70
C ARG A 144 -11.85 12.74 6.37
N LEU A 145 -11.84 11.41 6.26
CA LEU A 145 -12.32 10.68 5.07
C LEU A 145 -13.81 10.97 4.83
N GLN A 146 -14.64 10.93 5.85
CA GLN A 146 -16.06 11.29 5.76
C GLN A 146 -16.26 12.72 5.27
N SER A 147 -15.45 13.66 5.75
CA SER A 147 -15.52 15.06 5.30
C SER A 147 -15.10 15.23 3.83
N ILE A 148 -14.10 14.49 3.34
CA ILE A 148 -13.60 14.59 1.96
C ILE A 148 -14.49 13.83 0.99
N PHE A 149 -14.93 12.62 1.37
CA PHE A 149 -15.68 11.69 0.55
C PHE A 149 -17.12 11.50 1.06
N GLY A 150 -17.78 12.60 1.49
CA GLY A 150 -19.13 12.56 2.08
C GLY A 150 -20.12 11.73 1.25
N TYR A 151 -20.08 11.80 -0.07
CA TYR A 151 -20.93 11.03 -0.97
C TYR A 151 -20.77 9.49 -0.85
N ILE A 152 -19.64 8.99 -0.31
CA ILE A 152 -19.42 7.57 -0.01
C ILE A 152 -20.07 7.19 1.34
N PHE A 153 -19.90 8.04 2.36
CA PHE A 153 -20.28 7.73 3.73
C PHE A 153 -21.66 8.22 4.14
N GLU A 154 -22.26 9.10 3.33
CA GLU A 154 -23.57 9.70 3.57
C GLU A 154 -24.58 9.29 2.47
N PRO A 155 -25.16 8.07 2.55
CA PRO A 155 -26.04 7.53 1.50
C PRO A 155 -27.21 8.46 1.13
N HIS A 156 -27.70 9.27 2.10
CA HIS A 156 -28.79 10.23 1.86
C HIS A 156 -28.40 11.37 0.91
N THR A 157 -27.11 11.63 0.70
CA THR A 157 -26.63 12.65 -0.26
C THR A 157 -26.60 12.11 -1.69
N ASN A 158 -26.69 10.81 -1.89
CA ASN A 158 -26.67 10.15 -3.19
C ASN A 158 -28.07 10.13 -3.84
N LEU A 159 -28.60 11.32 -4.15
CA LEU A 159 -29.95 11.51 -4.68
C LEU A 159 -30.22 10.74 -5.99
N ASN A 160 -29.19 10.55 -6.79
CA ASN A 160 -29.29 9.86 -8.09
C ASN A 160 -29.07 8.36 -8.02
N GLN A 161 -28.90 7.79 -6.83
CA GLN A 161 -28.54 6.37 -6.61
C GLN A 161 -27.34 5.95 -7.46
N SER A 162 -26.36 6.86 -7.61
CA SER A 162 -25.12 6.59 -8.32
C SER A 162 -24.33 5.51 -7.61
N PHE A 163 -23.58 4.72 -8.38
CA PHE A 163 -22.73 3.68 -7.82
C PHE A 163 -21.50 4.32 -7.13
N VAL A 164 -21.45 4.18 -5.82
CA VAL A 164 -20.37 4.66 -4.93
C VAL A 164 -19.72 3.49 -4.19
N ALA A 165 -18.56 3.70 -3.60
CA ALA A 165 -17.92 2.68 -2.78
C ALA A 165 -18.78 2.34 -1.56
N ASN A 166 -18.87 1.06 -1.23
CA ASN A 166 -19.54 0.54 -0.03
C ASN A 166 -18.47 0.14 0.99
N LEU A 167 -18.17 1.04 1.91
CA LEU A 167 -17.12 0.91 2.91
C LEU A 167 -17.73 0.85 4.31
N VAL A 168 -17.21 -0.06 5.15
CA VAL A 168 -17.60 -0.19 6.55
C VAL A 168 -16.46 0.35 7.43
N PRO A 169 -16.61 1.54 8.04
CA PRO A 169 -15.56 2.12 8.86
C PRO A 169 -15.39 1.38 10.20
N HIS A 170 -14.15 1.07 10.53
CA HIS A 170 -13.74 0.46 11.80
C HIS A 170 -12.68 1.33 12.47
N PRO A 171 -13.02 2.08 13.53
CA PRO A 171 -12.03 2.84 14.27
C PRO A 171 -11.05 1.92 15.00
N ILE A 172 -9.77 2.17 14.81
CA ILE A 172 -8.69 1.42 15.45
C ILE A 172 -7.88 2.29 16.41
N LYS A 173 -7.24 1.66 17.40
CA LYS A 173 -6.46 2.35 18.43
C LYS A 173 -5.00 1.90 18.37
N VAL A 174 -4.11 2.88 18.46
CA VAL A 174 -2.65 2.65 18.54
C VAL A 174 -2.32 1.67 19.67
N GLY A 175 -1.40 0.76 19.39
CA GLY A 175 -0.93 -0.24 20.36
C GLY A 175 -1.93 -1.35 20.67
N THR A 176 -3.18 -1.23 20.24
CA THR A 176 -4.21 -2.26 20.47
C THR A 176 -4.22 -3.22 19.29
N ALA A 177 -3.73 -4.42 19.50
CA ALA A 177 -3.72 -5.44 18.47
C ALA A 177 -5.14 -5.91 18.12
N MET A 178 -5.38 -6.13 16.83
CA MET A 178 -6.59 -6.72 16.28
C MET A 178 -6.23 -7.95 15.46
N THR A 179 -7.18 -8.87 15.30
CA THR A 179 -7.01 -10.05 14.44
C THR A 179 -7.80 -9.85 13.16
N LEU A 180 -7.12 -9.78 12.03
CA LEU A 180 -7.72 -9.76 10.71
C LEU A 180 -7.37 -11.07 10.01
N CYS A 181 -8.37 -11.89 9.71
CA CYS A 181 -8.22 -13.15 8.97
C CYS A 181 -7.01 -14.00 9.41
N ALA A 182 -6.89 -14.29 10.71
CA ALA A 182 -5.83 -15.12 11.33
C ALA A 182 -4.40 -14.53 11.34
N ALA A 183 -4.24 -13.26 11.04
CA ALA A 183 -3.02 -12.51 11.32
C ALA A 183 -3.29 -11.45 12.41
N ARG A 184 -2.29 -11.21 13.25
CA ARG A 184 -2.34 -10.16 14.28
C ARG A 184 -1.81 -8.87 13.68
N TRP A 185 -2.62 -7.82 13.73
CA TRP A 185 -2.29 -6.49 13.27
C TRP A 185 -2.19 -5.52 14.45
N THR A 186 -1.08 -4.82 14.55
CA THR A 186 -0.85 -3.83 15.62
C THR A 186 -0.62 -2.47 15.00
N PRO A 187 -1.56 -1.51 15.16
CA PRO A 187 -1.34 -0.13 14.75
C PRO A 187 -0.23 0.51 15.59
N LEU A 188 0.74 1.10 14.92
CA LEU A 188 1.93 1.72 15.52
C LEU A 188 1.78 3.24 15.48
N ARG A 189 2.22 3.95 16.54
CA ARG A 189 2.34 5.40 16.49
C ARG A 189 3.64 5.79 15.77
N LEU A 190 3.52 6.64 14.75
CA LEU A 190 4.64 7.31 14.10
C LEU A 190 4.38 8.81 14.08
N MET A 191 5.43 9.60 13.83
CA MET A 191 5.33 11.05 13.73
C MET A 191 5.71 11.51 12.32
N HIS A 192 4.82 12.24 11.67
CA HIS A 192 5.02 12.93 10.42
C HIS A 192 5.16 14.43 10.69
N GLY A 193 6.36 14.86 11.08
CA GLY A 193 6.56 16.14 11.72
C GLY A 193 5.83 16.22 13.05
N ARG A 194 4.81 17.08 13.13
CA ARG A 194 3.95 17.21 14.30
C ARG A 194 2.65 16.40 14.21
N LEU A 195 2.36 15.84 13.05
CA LEU A 195 1.17 15.04 12.82
C LEU A 195 1.42 13.61 13.31
N PRO A 196 0.63 13.10 14.28
CA PRO A 196 0.66 11.69 14.61
C PRO A 196 -0.02 10.89 13.49
N ILE A 197 0.64 9.82 13.04
CA ILE A 197 0.15 8.94 11.98
C ILE A 197 0.24 7.48 12.42
N LEU A 198 -0.30 6.57 11.62
CA LEU A 198 -0.16 5.14 11.82
C LEU A 198 0.91 4.52 10.94
N GLY A 199 1.67 3.59 11.54
CA GLY A 199 2.26 2.46 10.85
C GLY A 199 1.51 1.19 11.25
N PHE A 200 1.89 0.05 10.67
CA PHE A 200 1.26 -1.23 10.99
C PHE A 200 2.30 -2.33 11.14
N ARG A 201 2.23 -3.07 12.26
CA ARG A 201 2.92 -4.34 12.43
C ARG A 201 1.96 -5.47 12.13
N VAL A 202 2.42 -6.48 11.40
CA VAL A 202 1.66 -7.69 11.07
C VAL A 202 2.47 -8.90 11.52
N ASP A 203 1.86 -9.73 12.36
CA ASP A 203 2.44 -10.99 12.85
C ASP A 203 1.56 -12.15 12.39
N ARG A 204 2.19 -13.19 11.81
CA ARG A 204 1.54 -14.43 11.44
C ARG A 204 2.43 -15.64 11.71
N GLY A 205 2.06 -16.45 12.69
CA GLY A 205 2.91 -17.55 13.16
C GLY A 205 4.21 -17.04 13.75
N ARG A 206 5.34 -17.32 13.07
CA ARG A 206 6.67 -16.83 13.47
C ARG A 206 7.15 -15.68 12.59
N GLU A 207 6.35 -15.27 11.62
CA GLU A 207 6.68 -14.22 10.66
C GLU A 207 6.17 -12.88 11.13
N SER A 208 6.97 -11.84 10.95
CA SER A 208 6.64 -10.48 11.37
C SER A 208 7.14 -9.45 10.36
N LEU A 209 6.31 -8.47 10.05
CA LEU A 209 6.70 -7.30 9.28
C LEU A 209 6.13 -6.02 9.91
N ALA A 210 6.81 -4.89 9.69
CA ALA A 210 6.27 -3.56 10.00
C ALA A 210 6.38 -2.64 8.80
N TYR A 211 5.30 -1.86 8.53
CA TYR A 211 5.23 -0.83 7.51
C TYR A 211 5.16 0.55 8.19
N CYS A 212 6.23 1.34 8.02
CA CYS A 212 6.45 2.62 8.68
C CYS A 212 6.77 3.71 7.64
N THR A 213 5.79 4.02 6.76
CA THR A 213 5.91 5.11 5.78
C THR A 213 5.70 6.47 6.42
N ASP A 214 6.12 7.54 5.74
CA ASP A 214 5.85 8.95 6.08
C ASP A 214 6.32 9.38 7.47
N ALA A 215 7.36 8.75 7.98
CA ALA A 215 7.83 9.00 9.33
C ALA A 215 9.02 9.96 9.37
N SER A 216 9.00 10.88 10.32
CA SER A 216 10.16 11.68 10.73
C SER A 216 10.60 11.34 12.15
N GLY A 217 9.86 10.48 12.86
CA GLY A 217 10.17 10.05 14.21
C GLY A 217 9.36 8.85 14.65
N ILE A 218 9.95 8.05 15.51
CA ILE A 218 9.33 6.90 16.19
C ILE A 218 9.24 7.25 17.68
N PRO A 219 8.05 7.41 18.26
CA PRO A 219 7.91 7.67 19.68
C PRO A 219 8.45 6.51 20.55
N PRO A 220 8.95 6.81 21.76
CA PRO A 220 9.56 5.79 22.64
C PRO A 220 8.65 4.58 22.90
N GLU A 221 7.36 4.77 23.04
CA GLU A 221 6.38 3.71 23.27
C GLU A 221 6.19 2.76 22.07
N THR A 222 6.63 3.16 20.88
CA THR A 222 6.52 2.34 19.67
C THR A 222 7.69 1.38 19.50
N TYR A 223 8.88 1.70 20.03
CA TYR A 223 10.06 0.83 19.88
C TYR A 223 9.85 -0.61 20.33
N PRO A 224 9.24 -0.88 21.51
CA PRO A 224 8.97 -2.26 21.93
C PRO A 224 8.06 -3.03 20.95
N LEU A 225 7.22 -2.31 20.20
CA LEU A 225 6.34 -2.92 19.20
C LEU A 225 7.06 -3.18 17.86
N LEU A 226 8.30 -2.73 17.69
CA LEU A 226 9.14 -2.91 16.52
C LEU A 226 10.31 -3.88 16.74
N GLU A 227 10.34 -4.55 17.89
CA GLU A 227 11.36 -5.57 18.18
C GLU A 227 11.11 -6.86 17.38
N ASP A 228 12.18 -7.62 17.13
CA ASP A 228 12.18 -8.96 16.53
C ASP A 228 11.46 -9.05 15.17
N LEU A 229 11.62 -8.04 14.32
CA LEU A 229 11.03 -8.04 12.98
C LEU A 229 11.86 -8.88 11.99
N ASP A 230 11.15 -9.70 11.18
CA ASP A 230 11.74 -10.29 9.99
C ASP A 230 11.96 -9.23 8.91
N VAL A 231 10.99 -8.33 8.75
CA VAL A 231 11.02 -7.26 7.73
C VAL A 231 10.55 -5.93 8.32
N LEU A 232 11.35 -4.89 8.11
CA LEU A 232 10.97 -3.50 8.38
C LEU A 232 10.91 -2.72 7.07
N ILE A 233 9.77 -2.10 6.79
CA ILE A 233 9.64 -1.08 5.73
C ILE A 233 9.64 0.28 6.40
N ILE A 234 10.55 1.18 6.00
CA ILE A 234 10.71 2.48 6.66
C ILE A 234 10.88 3.61 5.64
N ASP A 235 10.32 4.77 5.98
CA ASP A 235 10.48 6.02 5.24
C ASP A 235 11.97 6.39 5.06
N ALA A 236 12.33 6.81 3.86
CA ALA A 236 13.65 7.37 3.55
C ALA A 236 13.55 8.34 2.36
N LEU A 237 12.95 9.51 2.61
CA LEU A 237 12.55 10.43 1.56
C LEU A 237 13.70 10.86 0.65
N ARG A 238 14.81 11.32 1.23
CA ARG A 238 15.94 11.91 0.52
C ARG A 238 17.19 12.05 1.40
N TYR A 239 18.31 12.55 0.83
CA TYR A 239 19.54 12.77 1.59
C TYR A 239 19.49 14.00 2.49
N ARG A 240 18.87 15.09 2.03
CA ARG A 240 18.78 16.36 2.78
C ARG A 240 17.66 16.29 3.82
N HIS A 241 17.85 16.95 4.95
CA HIS A 241 16.83 17.05 6.00
C HIS A 241 15.45 17.46 5.45
N HIS A 242 14.41 16.82 5.97
CA HIS A 242 13.02 17.18 5.76
C HIS A 242 12.29 17.22 7.11
N PRO A 243 11.41 18.21 7.35
CA PRO A 243 10.77 18.36 8.67
C PRO A 243 9.78 17.25 9.01
N THR A 244 9.29 16.49 8.03
CA THR A 244 8.22 15.50 8.21
C THR A 244 8.60 14.08 7.80
N HIS A 245 9.79 13.86 7.27
CA HIS A 245 10.26 12.54 6.80
C HIS A 245 11.68 12.26 7.27
N PHE A 246 12.02 10.99 7.42
CA PHE A 246 13.40 10.57 7.61
C PHE A 246 14.24 10.86 6.35
N THR A 247 15.46 11.26 6.57
CA THR A 247 16.50 11.14 5.54
C THR A 247 16.97 9.70 5.44
N VAL A 248 17.70 9.37 4.36
CA VAL A 248 18.35 8.06 4.23
C VAL A 248 19.19 7.72 5.46
N ASP A 249 20.03 8.65 5.93
CA ASP A 249 20.89 8.44 7.10
C ASP A 249 20.08 8.22 8.38
N GLN A 250 19.00 8.97 8.58
CA GLN A 250 18.13 8.78 9.75
C GLN A 250 17.40 7.43 9.69
N ALA A 251 16.94 7.01 8.52
CA ALA A 251 16.35 5.69 8.34
C ALA A 251 17.36 4.57 8.67
N LEU A 252 18.60 4.69 8.20
CA LEU A 252 19.68 3.76 8.52
C LEU A 252 19.98 3.69 10.03
N GLN A 253 19.97 4.82 10.74
CA GLN A 253 20.10 4.87 12.19
C GLN A 253 18.97 4.12 12.90
N GLN A 254 17.71 4.27 12.44
CA GLN A 254 16.58 3.52 12.99
C GLN A 254 16.73 2.02 12.74
N ILE A 255 17.18 1.63 11.56
CA ILE A 255 17.43 0.22 11.21
C ILE A 255 18.52 -0.38 12.10
N GLU A 256 19.62 0.36 12.35
CA GLU A 256 20.69 -0.09 13.25
C GLU A 256 20.20 -0.27 14.68
N GLN A 257 19.32 0.59 15.17
CA GLN A 257 18.74 0.51 16.50
C GLN A 257 17.75 -0.67 16.63
N LEU A 258 16.83 -0.84 15.65
CA LEU A 258 15.77 -1.83 15.67
C LEU A 258 16.24 -3.24 15.27
N ARG A 259 17.32 -3.35 14.51
CA ARG A 259 17.95 -4.59 14.04
C ARG A 259 16.99 -5.60 13.42
N PRO A 260 16.15 -5.22 12.46
CA PRO A 260 15.34 -6.18 11.74
C PRO A 260 16.22 -7.14 10.94
N LYS A 261 15.74 -8.35 10.62
CA LYS A 261 16.50 -9.26 9.76
C LYS A 261 16.73 -8.65 8.37
N ARG A 262 15.74 -7.96 7.81
CA ARG A 262 15.83 -7.19 6.55
C ARG A 262 15.06 -5.88 6.67
N ALA A 263 15.54 -4.86 6.01
CA ALA A 263 14.87 -3.56 5.93
C ALA A 263 14.73 -3.09 4.49
N TYR A 264 13.64 -2.37 4.19
CA TYR A 264 13.36 -1.78 2.88
C TYR A 264 13.07 -0.30 3.05
N LEU A 265 13.83 0.54 2.35
CA LEU A 265 13.61 1.98 2.29
C LEU A 265 12.48 2.27 1.29
N THR A 266 11.54 3.13 1.68
CA THR A 266 10.37 3.50 0.86
C THR A 266 10.10 5.01 0.90
N HIS A 267 9.07 5.47 0.20
CA HIS A 267 8.65 6.87 0.12
C HIS A 267 9.72 7.79 -0.49
N MET A 268 10.51 7.28 -1.41
CA MET A 268 11.69 7.95 -1.93
C MET A 268 11.34 9.04 -2.95
N ALA A 269 12.04 10.19 -2.83
CA ALA A 269 11.95 11.29 -3.76
C ALA A 269 12.93 11.17 -4.94
N HIS A 270 12.88 12.12 -5.87
CA HIS A 270 13.72 12.20 -7.06
C HIS A 270 15.19 12.58 -6.80
N ASP A 271 15.59 12.71 -5.54
CA ASP A 271 16.99 12.85 -5.14
C ASP A 271 17.73 11.50 -5.16
N ILE A 272 16.99 10.36 -5.13
CA ILE A 272 17.54 9.01 -4.96
C ILE A 272 17.47 8.24 -6.29
N LEU A 273 18.63 8.06 -6.92
CA LEU A 273 18.78 7.11 -8.01
C LEU A 273 18.94 5.70 -7.44
N HIS A 274 18.13 4.73 -7.89
CA HIS A 274 18.06 3.39 -7.31
C HIS A 274 19.44 2.71 -7.30
N ALA A 275 20.08 2.61 -8.44
CA ALA A 275 21.37 1.93 -8.59
C ALA A 275 22.50 2.58 -7.76
N ASP A 276 22.48 3.93 -7.61
CA ASP A 276 23.52 4.63 -6.87
C ASP A 276 23.42 4.36 -5.37
N LEU A 277 22.22 4.35 -4.80
CA LEU A 277 22.04 4.11 -3.37
C LEU A 277 22.16 2.63 -3.03
N GLU A 278 21.56 1.74 -3.84
CA GLU A 278 21.60 0.29 -3.64
C GLU A 278 23.04 -0.24 -3.42
N SER A 279 24.01 0.30 -4.18
CA SER A 279 25.41 -0.10 -4.08
C SER A 279 26.12 0.27 -2.76
N ARG A 280 25.51 1.16 -1.97
CA ARG A 280 26.10 1.73 -0.73
C ARG A 280 25.38 1.27 0.54
N LEU A 281 24.27 0.55 0.42
CA LEU A 281 23.49 0.09 1.57
C LEU A 281 24.15 -1.09 2.30
N PRO A 282 23.91 -1.25 3.61
CA PRO A 282 24.24 -2.47 4.34
C PRO A 282 23.59 -3.70 3.70
N LYS A 283 24.20 -4.87 3.87
CA LYS A 283 23.78 -6.14 3.21
C LYS A 283 22.30 -6.53 3.46
N ASN A 284 21.72 -6.12 4.58
CA ASN A 284 20.35 -6.45 4.95
C ASN A 284 19.37 -5.27 4.70
N VAL A 285 19.81 -4.21 4.03
CA VAL A 285 19.01 -3.03 3.69
C VAL A 285 18.87 -2.93 2.18
N PHE A 286 17.65 -2.75 1.71
CA PHE A 286 17.29 -2.72 0.30
C PHE A 286 16.46 -1.48 -0.02
N LEU A 287 16.35 -1.15 -1.31
CA LEU A 287 15.39 -0.14 -1.77
C LEU A 287 14.12 -0.81 -2.26
N SER A 288 12.98 -0.24 -1.92
CA SER A 288 11.73 -0.63 -2.55
C SER A 288 11.60 -0.06 -3.97
N TYR A 289 10.77 -0.67 -4.76
CA TYR A 289 10.32 -0.18 -6.07
C TYR A 289 8.94 -0.75 -6.37
N ASP A 290 8.21 -0.11 -7.28
CA ASP A 290 6.87 -0.54 -7.65
C ASP A 290 6.89 -1.95 -8.25
N GLY A 291 6.13 -2.86 -7.66
CA GLY A 291 6.09 -4.27 -8.04
C GLY A 291 7.03 -5.19 -7.26
N LEU A 292 7.87 -4.68 -6.37
CA LEU A 292 8.70 -5.54 -5.51
C LEU A 292 7.83 -6.35 -4.55
N VAL A 293 8.06 -7.66 -4.53
CA VAL A 293 7.45 -8.60 -3.58
C VAL A 293 8.48 -8.97 -2.51
N VAL A 294 8.10 -8.87 -1.25
CA VAL A 294 8.94 -9.21 -0.09
C VAL A 294 8.25 -10.28 0.74
N ASN A 295 8.88 -11.46 0.84
CA ASN A 295 8.42 -12.57 1.68
C ASN A 295 9.14 -12.56 3.04
N CYS A 296 8.41 -12.74 4.14
CA CYS A 296 9.02 -12.79 5.48
C CYS A 296 9.89 -14.02 5.69
N SER A 297 9.60 -15.15 5.03
CA SER A 297 10.37 -16.41 5.13
C SER A 297 11.79 -16.38 4.53
N GLY A 298 12.17 -15.29 3.85
CA GLY A 298 13.56 -15.10 3.39
C GLY A 298 13.82 -15.27 1.90
N ASP A 299 12.89 -15.81 1.13
CA ASP A 299 13.02 -15.88 -0.32
C ASP A 299 12.52 -14.59 -0.96
N THR A 300 13.45 -13.77 -1.45
CA THR A 300 13.12 -12.63 -2.33
C THR A 300 12.79 -13.20 -3.70
N GLU A 301 11.52 -13.37 -4.02
CA GLU A 301 11.13 -13.82 -5.36
C GLU A 301 10.94 -12.65 -6.33
N ARG A 302 11.36 -12.96 -7.55
CA ARG A 302 11.44 -12.13 -8.73
C ARG A 302 10.09 -11.56 -9.16
N GLN A 303 10.16 -10.43 -9.84
CA GLN A 303 9.08 -9.76 -10.54
C GLN A 303 8.13 -10.71 -11.27
N PRO A 304 6.80 -10.55 -11.16
CA PRO A 304 5.91 -10.89 -12.25
C PRO A 304 6.21 -9.92 -13.40
N GLY A 305 6.44 -10.47 -14.59
CA GLY A 305 6.84 -9.70 -15.75
C GLY A 305 5.97 -8.47 -15.97
N LEU A 306 6.61 -7.36 -16.26
CA LEU A 306 6.00 -6.16 -16.80
C LEU A 306 5.19 -6.58 -18.04
N LEU A 307 3.88 -6.41 -17.95
CA LEU A 307 3.04 -6.39 -19.16
C LEU A 307 3.48 -5.16 -19.96
N GLN A 308 4.12 -5.44 -21.10
CA GLN A 308 4.43 -4.46 -22.15
C GLN A 308 3.15 -3.85 -22.72
#